data_f5217d52032d922a04eeb943f72b2e17
#
_entry.id   f5217d52032d922a04eeb943f72b2e17
#
_cell.length_a   1.000
_cell.length_b   1.000
_cell.length_c   1.000
_cell.angle_alpha   90.00
_cell.angle_beta   90.00
_cell.angle_gamma   90.00
#
_symmetry.space_group_name_H-M   'P 1'
#
loop_
_entity.id
_entity.type
_entity.pdbx_description
1 polymer ?
#
loop_
_entity_poly.entity_id
_entity_poly.type
_entity_poly.pdbx_seq_one_letter_code
_entity_poly.pdbx_strand_id
1 'polypeptide(L)'
;MRSKSDKKKSLVPRLRFPEFREAGAWEFIPLEAIAPLVNDRVQLKDISNVNYVSTENILQDFGGVAVANKLPTVNSVSSFQAGDVLLANIRPYLKKVWAANFSGGASNDVLVFRPRNSQGCQYVAHILKNNRFIDYVMAGAKGVKMPRGDINSIKEYPVPIPPETTEQQKVAHCLSSLDEVIGLQAKKVQSLKQHKKGLMQQLFPAEGETTPHLRFPEFREAGAWDKQRIG
;
A
#
# COMPACT_ATOMS: atom_id res chain seq x y z
N MET A 1 -33.42 11.16 36.43
CA MET A 1 -32.55 11.19 35.23
C MET A 1 -31.22 10.57 35.59
N ARG A 2 -31.00 9.31 35.21
CA ARG A 2 -29.71 8.63 35.42
C ARG A 2 -28.82 8.89 34.18
N SER A 3 -27.73 9.65 34.38
CA SER A 3 -26.68 9.83 33.43
C SER A 3 -26.14 8.46 33.02
N LYS A 4 -26.28 8.10 31.73
CA LYS A 4 -25.51 7.01 31.12
C LYS A 4 -24.05 7.46 31.07
N SER A 5 -23.25 7.05 32.03
CA SER A 5 -21.79 7.11 31.91
C SER A 5 -21.41 6.16 30.77
N ASP A 6 -21.05 6.71 29.60
CA ASP A 6 -20.37 5.96 28.56
C ASP A 6 -19.09 5.36 29.19
N LYS A 7 -19.13 4.07 29.50
CA LYS A 7 -17.91 3.31 29.85
C LYS A 7 -17.00 3.35 28.62
N LYS A 8 -16.02 4.26 28.63
CA LYS A 8 -14.90 4.26 27.68
C LYS A 8 -14.38 2.83 27.67
N LYS A 9 -14.62 2.09 26.58
CA LYS A 9 -14.11 0.72 26.43
C LYS A 9 -12.58 0.81 26.43
N SER A 10 -11.95 0.42 27.52
CA SER A 10 -10.49 0.33 27.58
C SER A 10 -10.03 -0.77 26.63
N LEU A 11 -9.14 -0.43 25.68
CA LEU A 11 -8.60 -1.36 24.70
C LEU A 11 -7.21 -1.78 25.16
N VAL A 12 -7.05 -3.06 25.47
CA VAL A 12 -5.75 -3.68 25.73
C VAL A 12 -5.49 -4.68 24.61
N PRO A 13 -4.43 -4.51 23.78
CA PRO A 13 -4.14 -5.46 22.72
C PRO A 13 -3.75 -6.83 23.28
N ARG A 14 -4.14 -7.91 22.58
CA ARG A 14 -3.77 -9.29 22.99
C ARG A 14 -2.27 -9.54 22.96
N LEU A 15 -1.57 -8.90 22.04
CA LEU A 15 -0.12 -8.93 21.91
C LEU A 15 0.42 -7.54 22.15
N ARG A 16 1.35 -7.41 23.08
CA ARG A 16 1.99 -6.14 23.44
C ARG A 16 3.46 -6.39 23.75
N PHE A 17 4.32 -5.50 23.36
CA PHE A 17 5.74 -5.58 23.68
C PHE A 17 5.93 -5.60 25.21
N PRO A 18 6.90 -6.40 25.73
CA PRO A 18 7.06 -6.60 27.17
C PRO A 18 7.17 -5.30 27.96
N GLU A 19 7.88 -4.30 27.43
CA GLU A 19 8.14 -3.03 28.09
C GLU A 19 6.90 -2.13 28.24
N PHE A 20 5.83 -2.39 27.45
CA PHE A 20 4.58 -1.62 27.53
C PHE A 20 3.43 -2.36 28.20
N ARG A 21 3.68 -3.54 28.78
CA ARG A 21 2.60 -4.34 29.42
C ARG A 21 1.89 -3.60 30.54
N GLU A 22 2.64 -2.80 31.29
CA GLU A 22 2.12 -1.99 32.40
C GLU A 22 1.70 -0.57 31.94
N ALA A 23 1.92 -0.21 30.68
CA ALA A 23 1.42 1.04 30.13
C ALA A 23 -0.12 0.99 30.06
N GLY A 24 -0.78 2.13 30.23
CA GLY A 24 -2.23 2.26 30.24
C GLY A 24 -2.93 1.66 29.02
N ALA A 25 -4.24 1.54 29.09
CA ALA A 25 -5.05 1.08 27.96
C ALA A 25 -4.98 2.04 26.77
N TRP A 26 -5.13 1.51 25.55
CA TRP A 26 -5.22 2.31 24.33
C TRP A 26 -6.57 3.05 24.28
N GLU A 27 -6.57 4.22 23.65
CA GLU A 27 -7.76 4.99 23.39
C GLU A 27 -8.15 4.99 21.92
N PHE A 28 -9.45 5.13 21.62
CA PHE A 28 -9.91 5.37 20.27
C PHE A 28 -10.01 6.87 20.01
N ILE A 29 -9.30 7.36 18.99
CA ILE A 29 -9.28 8.76 18.57
C ILE A 29 -9.73 8.83 17.10
N PRO A 30 -10.63 9.77 16.71
CA PRO A 30 -11.01 9.94 15.31
C PRO A 30 -9.81 10.20 14.41
N LEU A 31 -9.83 9.61 13.20
CA LEU A 31 -8.73 9.77 12.22
C LEU A 31 -8.41 11.23 11.93
N GLU A 32 -9.42 12.09 11.79
CA GLU A 32 -9.27 13.54 11.55
C GLU A 32 -8.45 14.25 12.65
N ALA A 33 -8.54 13.77 13.90
CA ALA A 33 -7.80 14.36 15.01
C ALA A 33 -6.30 14.05 14.96
N ILE A 34 -5.91 12.91 14.38
CA ILE A 34 -4.50 12.46 14.30
C ILE A 34 -3.88 12.66 12.91
N ALA A 35 -4.68 12.55 11.87
CA ALA A 35 -4.28 12.71 10.47
C ALA A 35 -5.39 13.42 9.68
N PRO A 36 -5.49 14.74 9.76
CA PRO A 36 -6.49 15.50 9.01
C PRO A 36 -6.32 15.35 7.51
N LEU A 37 -7.44 15.52 6.80
CA LEU A 37 -7.47 15.55 5.35
C LEU A 37 -6.77 16.81 4.82
N VAL A 38 -5.86 16.64 3.87
CA VAL A 38 -5.15 17.75 3.22
C VAL A 38 -6.05 18.38 2.15
N ASN A 39 -6.18 19.71 2.21
CA ASN A 39 -6.92 20.49 1.22
C ASN A 39 -6.00 21.36 0.35
N ASP A 40 -4.69 21.32 0.58
CA ASP A 40 -3.70 22.07 -0.19
C ASP A 40 -3.69 21.61 -1.64
N ARG A 41 -3.45 22.55 -2.55
CA ARG A 41 -3.40 22.27 -3.99
C ARG A 41 -2.08 22.71 -4.60
N VAL A 42 -1.66 22.00 -5.65
CA VAL A 42 -0.48 22.32 -6.47
C VAL A 42 -0.91 22.49 -7.92
N GLN A 43 -0.25 23.40 -8.63
CA GLN A 43 -0.50 23.61 -10.06
C GLN A 43 -0.02 22.38 -10.85
N LEU A 44 -0.82 21.95 -11.83
CA LEU A 44 -0.47 20.76 -12.62
C LEU A 44 0.82 20.94 -13.43
N LYS A 45 1.15 22.18 -13.83
CA LYS A 45 2.40 22.49 -14.55
C LYS A 45 3.66 22.12 -13.76
N ASP A 46 3.56 22.06 -12.42
CA ASP A 46 4.67 21.72 -11.50
C ASP A 46 4.73 20.22 -11.20
N ILE A 47 3.82 19.42 -11.83
CA ILE A 47 3.68 17.98 -11.63
C ILE A 47 4.04 17.24 -12.92
N SER A 48 4.71 16.10 -12.77
CA SER A 48 5.07 15.18 -13.84
C SER A 48 4.44 13.80 -13.61
N ASN A 49 4.52 12.90 -14.59
CA ASN A 49 4.04 11.53 -14.43
C ASN A 49 4.71 10.77 -13.26
N VAL A 50 5.92 11.16 -12.88
CA VAL A 50 6.69 10.50 -11.80
C VAL A 50 6.12 10.83 -10.42
N ASN A 51 5.62 12.05 -10.24
CA ASN A 51 5.11 12.53 -8.95
C ASN A 51 3.59 12.81 -8.95
N TYR A 52 2.86 12.29 -9.95
CA TYR A 52 1.40 12.30 -9.98
C TYR A 52 0.82 10.98 -9.49
N VAL A 53 -0.15 11.04 -8.56
CA VAL A 53 -0.84 9.88 -7.99
C VAL A 53 -2.34 9.95 -8.25
N SER A 54 -2.89 8.90 -8.82
CA SER A 54 -4.32 8.74 -9.08
C SER A 54 -4.81 7.38 -8.60
N THR A 55 -6.11 7.15 -8.66
CA THR A 55 -6.69 5.85 -8.36
C THR A 55 -6.24 4.74 -9.32
N GLU A 56 -5.69 5.10 -10.48
CA GLU A 56 -5.21 4.14 -11.49
C GLU A 56 -3.83 3.59 -11.14
N ASN A 57 -2.92 4.44 -10.64
CA ASN A 57 -1.53 4.06 -10.38
C ASN A 57 -1.20 3.73 -8.92
N ILE A 58 -2.13 3.93 -7.96
CA ILE A 58 -2.06 3.24 -6.67
C ILE A 58 -2.40 1.77 -6.90
N LEU A 59 -1.48 0.88 -6.55
CA LEU A 59 -1.62 -0.56 -6.76
C LEU A 59 -2.57 -1.18 -5.74
N GLN A 60 -3.24 -2.28 -6.16
CA GLN A 60 -4.17 -3.02 -5.29
C GLN A 60 -3.44 -3.73 -4.15
N ASP A 61 -4.21 -4.13 -3.14
CA ASP A 61 -3.73 -4.90 -1.99
C ASP A 61 -2.50 -4.27 -1.32
N PHE A 62 -2.55 -2.92 -1.15
CA PHE A 62 -1.48 -2.14 -0.53
C PHE A 62 -0.13 -2.22 -1.27
N GLY A 63 -0.16 -2.53 -2.56
CA GLY A 63 1.02 -2.81 -3.39
C GLY A 63 1.92 -1.61 -3.71
N GLY A 64 1.60 -0.41 -3.18
CA GLY A 64 2.39 0.80 -3.43
C GLY A 64 1.85 1.64 -4.58
N VAL A 65 2.73 2.37 -5.27
CA VAL A 65 2.39 3.25 -6.38
C VAL A 65 3.30 2.99 -7.59
N ALA A 66 2.72 3.01 -8.78
CA ALA A 66 3.45 2.97 -10.05
C ALA A 66 3.54 4.38 -10.65
N VAL A 67 4.43 4.58 -11.62
CA VAL A 67 4.49 5.83 -12.39
C VAL A 67 3.19 6.01 -13.18
N ALA A 68 2.63 7.22 -13.18
CA ALA A 68 1.41 7.52 -13.92
C ALA A 68 1.64 7.47 -15.43
N ASN A 69 0.72 6.86 -16.17
CA ASN A 69 0.80 6.80 -17.63
C ASN A 69 0.48 8.14 -18.28
N LYS A 70 -0.35 8.96 -17.64
CA LYS A 70 -0.82 10.26 -18.17
C LYS A 70 -1.14 11.21 -17.01
N LEU A 71 -1.07 12.51 -17.29
CA LEU A 71 -1.58 13.56 -16.41
C LEU A 71 -3.05 13.88 -16.77
N PRO A 72 -3.86 14.38 -15.81
CA PRO A 72 -5.23 14.81 -16.08
C PRO A 72 -5.22 16.16 -16.84
N THR A 73 -6.37 16.51 -17.43
CA THR A 73 -6.56 17.80 -18.08
C THR A 73 -7.25 18.78 -17.12
N VAL A 74 -6.52 19.21 -16.09
CA VAL A 74 -6.99 20.15 -15.05
C VAL A 74 -5.89 21.16 -14.72
N ASN A 75 -6.25 22.29 -14.09
CA ASN A 75 -5.27 23.32 -13.74
C ASN A 75 -4.49 22.99 -12.46
N SER A 76 -5.11 22.32 -11.49
CA SER A 76 -4.50 21.99 -10.21
C SER A 76 -5.03 20.68 -9.65
N VAL A 77 -4.22 20.06 -8.81
CA VAL A 77 -4.50 18.77 -8.14
C VAL A 77 -4.24 18.89 -6.63
N SER A 78 -4.70 17.94 -5.84
CA SER A 78 -4.40 17.91 -4.41
C SER A 78 -2.90 17.75 -4.18
N SER A 79 -2.32 18.54 -3.27
CA SER A 79 -0.91 18.41 -2.91
C SER A 79 -0.71 17.30 -1.88
N PHE A 80 0.38 16.56 -1.99
CA PHE A 80 0.83 15.65 -0.93
C PHE A 80 2.34 15.76 -0.75
N GLN A 81 2.81 15.36 0.43
CA GLN A 81 4.23 15.31 0.78
C GLN A 81 4.64 13.93 1.29
N ALA A 82 5.95 13.69 1.35
CA ALA A 82 6.47 12.48 1.99
C ALA A 82 5.97 12.38 3.44
N GLY A 83 5.50 11.20 3.86
CA GLY A 83 4.86 10.95 5.15
C GLY A 83 3.34 11.07 5.15
N ASP A 84 2.71 11.64 4.11
CA ASP A 84 1.26 11.61 3.96
C ASP A 84 0.78 10.18 3.61
N VAL A 85 -0.46 9.85 3.96
CA VAL A 85 -1.10 8.58 3.61
C VAL A 85 -2.21 8.83 2.61
N LEU A 86 -2.10 8.23 1.43
CA LEU A 86 -3.03 8.38 0.33
C LEU A 86 -3.98 7.18 0.24
N LEU A 87 -5.28 7.45 0.16
CA LEU A 87 -6.35 6.46 -0.01
C LEU A 87 -7.12 6.73 -1.30
N ALA A 88 -7.15 5.78 -2.22
CA ALA A 88 -8.05 5.84 -3.37
C ALA A 88 -9.50 5.68 -2.90
N ASN A 89 -10.32 6.73 -3.06
CA ASN A 89 -11.70 6.75 -2.56
C ASN A 89 -12.72 6.08 -3.50
N ILE A 90 -12.28 5.62 -4.67
CA ILE A 90 -13.10 4.83 -5.61
C ILE A 90 -12.75 3.37 -5.45
N ARG A 91 -13.78 2.51 -5.31
CA ARG A 91 -13.64 1.06 -5.11
C ARG A 91 -12.70 0.73 -3.94
N PRO A 92 -13.01 1.16 -2.70
CA PRO A 92 -12.12 0.97 -1.55
C PRO A 92 -11.76 -0.49 -1.29
N TYR A 93 -12.62 -1.43 -1.71
CA TYR A 93 -12.36 -2.88 -1.62
C TYR A 93 -11.09 -3.33 -2.38
N LEU A 94 -10.57 -2.52 -3.31
CA LEU A 94 -9.28 -2.78 -3.98
C LEU A 94 -8.07 -2.49 -3.07
N LYS A 95 -8.29 -1.98 -1.84
CA LYS A 95 -7.26 -1.76 -0.82
C LYS A 95 -6.10 -0.90 -1.32
N LYS A 96 -6.42 0.16 -2.04
CA LYS A 96 -5.45 1.08 -2.63
C LYS A 96 -5.09 2.17 -1.63
N VAL A 97 -4.16 1.85 -0.71
CA VAL A 97 -3.59 2.76 0.29
C VAL A 97 -2.07 2.77 0.14
N TRP A 98 -1.50 3.97 0.13
CA TRP A 98 -0.05 4.16 0.00
C TRP A 98 0.46 5.22 0.98
N ALA A 99 1.54 4.90 1.71
CA ALA A 99 2.29 5.88 2.49
C ALA A 99 3.31 6.55 1.56
N ALA A 100 3.20 7.85 1.38
CA ALA A 100 4.02 8.60 0.45
C ALA A 100 5.49 8.67 0.92
N ASN A 101 6.40 8.31 0.04
CA ASN A 101 7.85 8.45 0.24
C ASN A 101 8.48 9.55 -0.62
N PHE A 102 7.66 10.29 -1.36
CA PHE A 102 8.01 11.49 -2.11
C PHE A 102 6.83 12.49 -2.05
N SER A 103 7.04 13.71 -2.55
CA SER A 103 6.02 14.76 -2.62
C SER A 103 5.52 14.94 -4.05
N GLY A 104 4.25 15.36 -4.21
CA GLY A 104 3.66 15.51 -5.54
C GLY A 104 2.21 15.96 -5.54
N GLY A 105 1.50 15.59 -6.62
CA GLY A 105 0.09 15.89 -6.82
C GLY A 105 -0.77 14.63 -6.89
N ALA A 106 -1.95 14.68 -6.28
CA ALA A 106 -2.92 13.59 -6.27
C ALA A 106 -4.24 13.98 -6.95
N SER A 107 -4.86 13.02 -7.63
CA SER A 107 -6.20 13.25 -8.21
C SER A 107 -7.25 13.52 -7.12
N ASN A 108 -8.35 14.18 -7.48
CA ASN A 108 -9.43 14.50 -6.54
C ASN A 108 -10.14 13.24 -5.95
N ASP A 109 -9.97 12.08 -6.58
CA ASP A 109 -10.50 10.81 -6.08
C ASP A 109 -9.53 10.08 -5.14
N VAL A 110 -8.40 10.71 -4.80
CA VAL A 110 -7.43 10.24 -3.81
C VAL A 110 -7.49 11.17 -2.60
N LEU A 111 -7.84 10.62 -1.46
CA LEU A 111 -7.83 11.33 -0.18
C LEU A 111 -6.40 11.33 0.37
N VAL A 112 -5.92 12.49 0.78
CA VAL A 112 -4.58 12.67 1.35
C VAL A 112 -4.73 12.96 2.85
N PHE A 113 -4.23 12.07 3.69
CA PHE A 113 -4.22 12.23 5.14
C PHE A 113 -2.82 12.59 5.60
N ARG A 114 -2.69 13.69 6.35
CA ARG A 114 -1.40 14.17 6.89
C ARG A 114 -1.32 13.91 8.38
N PRO A 115 -0.54 12.93 8.84
CA PRO A 115 -0.33 12.72 10.27
C PRO A 115 0.27 13.97 10.94
N ARG A 116 -0.34 14.41 12.05
CA ARG A 116 0.11 15.61 12.80
C ARG A 116 1.49 15.43 13.40
N ASN A 117 1.86 14.19 13.73
CA ASN A 117 3.17 13.84 14.24
C ASN A 117 3.93 13.04 13.16
N SER A 118 5.04 13.57 12.67
CA SER A 118 5.89 12.88 11.68
C SER A 118 6.39 11.51 12.16
N GLN A 119 6.60 11.34 13.46
CA GLN A 119 6.97 10.06 14.07
C GLN A 119 5.84 9.03 14.06
N GLY A 120 4.58 9.49 13.96
CA GLY A 120 3.39 8.64 13.88
C GLY A 120 2.95 8.27 12.46
N CYS A 121 3.60 8.81 11.41
CA CYS A 121 3.14 8.62 10.03
C CYS A 121 3.11 7.14 9.62
N GLN A 122 4.11 6.35 9.98
CA GLN A 122 4.12 4.91 9.69
C GLN A 122 3.05 4.15 10.48
N TYR A 123 2.78 4.56 11.73
CA TYR A 123 1.72 3.97 12.54
C TYR A 123 0.35 4.18 11.88
N VAL A 124 0.04 5.41 11.48
CA VAL A 124 -1.19 5.74 10.76
C VAL A 124 -1.28 4.96 9.44
N ALA A 125 -0.18 4.87 8.69
CA ALA A 125 -0.14 4.10 7.46
C ALA A 125 -0.51 2.63 7.67
N HIS A 126 0.02 1.97 8.70
CA HIS A 126 -0.33 0.58 9.03
C HIS A 126 -1.80 0.43 9.47
N ILE A 127 -2.34 1.41 10.20
CA ILE A 127 -3.77 1.41 10.55
C ILE A 127 -4.64 1.49 9.29
N LEU A 128 -4.32 2.38 8.35
CA LEU A 128 -5.11 2.54 7.13
C LEU A 128 -4.89 1.40 6.12
N LYS A 129 -3.76 0.68 6.20
CA LYS A 129 -3.51 -0.56 5.45
C LYS A 129 -4.14 -1.80 6.10
N ASN A 130 -5.09 -1.66 7.01
CA ASN A 130 -5.74 -2.78 7.68
C ASN A 130 -7.11 -3.08 7.05
N ASN A 131 -7.46 -4.36 6.93
CA ASN A 131 -8.76 -4.78 6.42
C ASN A 131 -9.93 -4.18 7.24
N ARG A 132 -9.79 -4.05 8.57
CA ARG A 132 -10.83 -3.41 9.42
C ARG A 132 -11.13 -1.97 8.99
N PHE A 133 -10.11 -1.21 8.58
CA PHE A 133 -10.33 0.14 8.05
C PHE A 133 -11.05 0.08 6.70
N ILE A 134 -10.64 -0.81 5.81
CA ILE A 134 -11.30 -0.99 4.51
C ILE A 134 -12.77 -1.42 4.68
N ASP A 135 -13.05 -2.37 5.56
CA ASP A 135 -14.40 -2.82 5.87
C ASP A 135 -15.26 -1.68 6.42
N TYR A 136 -14.68 -0.84 7.29
CA TYR A 136 -15.36 0.36 7.82
C TYR A 136 -15.69 1.36 6.70
N VAL A 137 -14.74 1.64 5.81
CA VAL A 137 -14.95 2.51 4.64
C VAL A 137 -16.04 1.94 3.73
N MET A 138 -16.03 0.63 3.49
CA MET A 138 -17.02 -0.05 2.66
C MET A 138 -18.42 -0.02 3.28
N ALA A 139 -18.54 -0.13 4.61
CA ALA A 139 -19.84 -0.05 5.30
C ALA A 139 -20.53 1.32 5.12
N GLY A 140 -19.76 2.40 4.99
CA GLY A 140 -20.25 3.75 4.70
C GLY A 140 -20.28 4.11 3.21
N ALA A 141 -19.84 3.22 2.31
CA ALA A 141 -19.68 3.54 0.90
C ALA A 141 -21.02 3.69 0.18
N LYS A 142 -21.07 4.63 -0.78
CA LYS A 142 -22.22 4.90 -1.64
C LYS A 142 -21.94 4.51 -3.08
N GLY A 143 -22.95 4.01 -3.79
CA GLY A 143 -22.85 3.57 -5.19
C GLY A 143 -22.62 2.07 -5.34
N VAL A 144 -23.25 1.46 -6.36
CA VAL A 144 -23.20 0.00 -6.58
C VAL A 144 -22.02 -0.40 -7.48
N LYS A 145 -21.91 0.23 -8.66
CA LYS A 145 -20.89 -0.13 -9.67
C LYS A 145 -19.50 0.42 -9.36
N MET A 146 -19.45 1.62 -8.77
CA MET A 146 -18.21 2.30 -8.39
C MET A 146 -18.39 2.91 -6.99
N PRO A 147 -18.37 2.07 -5.94
CA PRO A 147 -18.58 2.58 -4.59
C PRO A 147 -17.50 3.58 -4.22
N ARG A 148 -17.93 4.66 -3.55
CA ARG A 148 -17.06 5.68 -2.97
C ARG A 148 -17.28 5.73 -1.47
N GLY A 149 -16.19 5.75 -0.71
CA GLY A 149 -16.24 5.94 0.74
C GLY A 149 -16.84 7.31 1.10
N ASP A 150 -17.63 7.35 2.15
CA ASP A 150 -18.13 8.59 2.70
C ASP A 150 -17.04 9.30 3.49
N ILE A 151 -16.60 10.46 3.02
CA ILE A 151 -15.44 11.19 3.58
C ILE A 151 -15.66 11.55 5.05
N ASN A 152 -16.87 11.95 5.43
CA ASN A 152 -17.16 12.31 6.82
C ASN A 152 -17.10 11.07 7.73
N SER A 153 -17.62 9.94 7.26
CA SER A 153 -17.48 8.68 7.97
C SER A 153 -15.99 8.26 8.11
N ILE A 154 -15.19 8.41 7.06
CA ILE A 154 -13.77 8.09 7.09
C ILE A 154 -13.02 8.94 8.13
N LYS A 155 -13.31 10.23 8.22
CA LYS A 155 -12.73 11.14 9.21
C LYS A 155 -13.02 10.72 10.66
N GLU A 156 -14.19 10.14 10.90
CA GLU A 156 -14.62 9.64 12.21
C GLU A 156 -14.12 8.21 12.52
N TYR A 157 -13.33 7.61 11.63
CA TYR A 157 -12.80 6.28 11.89
C TYR A 157 -12.04 6.22 13.22
N PRO A 158 -12.45 5.32 14.15
CA PRO A 158 -11.83 5.22 15.48
C PRO A 158 -10.47 4.53 15.40
N VAL A 159 -9.41 5.32 15.44
CA VAL A 159 -8.03 4.82 15.43
C VAL A 159 -7.60 4.43 16.84
N PRO A 160 -7.14 3.18 17.06
CA PRO A 160 -6.59 2.78 18.34
C PRO A 160 -5.21 3.40 18.55
N ILE A 161 -5.05 4.20 19.60
CA ILE A 161 -3.83 4.93 19.91
C ILE A 161 -3.29 4.48 21.27
N PRO A 162 -2.05 3.94 21.33
CA PRO A 162 -1.33 3.73 22.59
C PRO A 162 -1.11 5.07 23.33
N PRO A 163 -1.11 5.05 24.67
CA PRO A 163 -0.83 6.26 25.45
C PRO A 163 0.59 6.79 25.25
N GLU A 164 1.53 5.91 24.95
CA GLU A 164 2.94 6.26 24.72
C GLU A 164 3.28 6.30 23.24
N THR A 165 3.87 7.40 22.78
CA THR A 165 4.35 7.56 21.39
C THR A 165 5.44 6.53 21.06
N THR A 166 6.26 6.17 22.03
CA THR A 166 7.30 5.14 21.88
C THR A 166 6.71 3.76 21.52
N GLU A 167 5.55 3.41 22.08
CA GLU A 167 4.83 2.19 21.70
C GLU A 167 4.32 2.26 20.26
N GLN A 168 3.74 3.41 19.84
CA GLN A 168 3.33 3.62 18.45
C GLN A 168 4.50 3.42 17.48
N GLN A 169 5.66 4.02 17.79
CA GLN A 169 6.87 3.90 16.98
C GLN A 169 7.35 2.46 16.90
N LYS A 170 7.36 1.74 18.02
CA LYS A 170 7.82 0.36 18.06
C LYS A 170 6.92 -0.59 17.27
N VAL A 171 5.59 -0.41 17.38
CA VAL A 171 4.62 -1.15 16.58
C VAL A 171 4.84 -0.85 15.08
N ALA A 172 4.95 0.42 14.71
CA ALA A 172 5.17 0.84 13.33
C ALA A 172 6.49 0.28 12.77
N HIS A 173 7.59 0.38 13.53
CA HIS A 173 8.89 -0.14 13.12
C HIS A 173 8.86 -1.66 12.90
N CYS A 174 8.25 -2.41 13.82
CA CYS A 174 8.11 -3.86 13.69
C CYS A 174 7.35 -4.24 12.43
N LEU A 175 6.22 -3.58 12.14
CA LEU A 175 5.43 -3.86 10.94
C LEU A 175 6.15 -3.42 9.66
N SER A 176 6.82 -2.26 9.67
CA SER A 176 7.60 -1.78 8.52
C SER A 176 8.77 -2.71 8.19
N SER A 177 9.45 -3.27 9.20
CA SER A 177 10.52 -4.25 8.99
C SER A 177 10.00 -5.53 8.30
N LEU A 178 8.79 -5.97 8.66
CA LEU A 178 8.15 -7.11 7.98
C LEU A 178 7.75 -6.75 6.54
N ASP A 179 7.20 -5.55 6.29
CA ASP A 179 6.88 -5.08 4.94
C ASP A 179 8.15 -5.03 4.05
N GLU A 180 9.29 -4.60 4.61
CA GLU A 180 10.57 -4.59 3.90
C GLU A 180 11.01 -6.01 3.51
N VAL A 181 10.97 -6.95 4.46
CA VAL A 181 11.32 -8.37 4.20
C VAL A 181 10.40 -8.96 3.12
N ILE A 182 9.10 -8.71 3.20
CA ILE A 182 8.12 -9.16 2.20
C ILE A 182 8.47 -8.59 0.82
N GLY A 183 8.77 -7.28 0.75
CA GLY A 183 9.16 -6.61 -0.49
C GLY A 183 10.45 -7.17 -1.10
N LEU A 184 11.47 -7.44 -0.29
CA LEU A 184 12.73 -8.05 -0.73
C LEU A 184 12.51 -9.48 -1.26
N GLN A 185 11.69 -10.28 -0.58
CA GLN A 185 11.35 -11.63 -1.04
C GLN A 185 10.57 -11.61 -2.37
N ALA A 186 9.63 -10.67 -2.52
CA ALA A 186 8.89 -10.50 -3.78
C ALA A 186 9.83 -10.16 -4.95
N LYS A 187 10.80 -9.24 -4.75
CA LYS A 187 11.83 -8.92 -5.74
C LYS A 187 12.69 -10.13 -6.08
N LYS A 188 13.10 -10.92 -5.08
CA LYS A 188 13.87 -12.14 -5.29
C LYS A 188 13.10 -13.16 -6.14
N VAL A 189 11.82 -13.38 -5.83
CA VAL A 189 10.95 -14.27 -6.62
C VAL A 189 10.84 -13.79 -8.06
N GLN A 190 10.66 -12.48 -8.28
CA GLN A 190 10.60 -11.90 -9.62
C GLN A 190 11.90 -12.10 -10.40
N SER A 191 13.05 -11.85 -9.77
CA SER A 191 14.38 -12.08 -10.36
C SER A 191 14.59 -13.54 -10.75
N LEU A 192 14.21 -14.49 -9.88
CA LEU A 192 14.30 -15.92 -10.18
C LEU A 192 13.38 -16.34 -11.34
N LYS A 193 12.16 -15.75 -11.42
CA LYS A 193 11.26 -15.98 -12.56
C LYS A 193 11.88 -15.49 -13.88
N GLN A 194 12.50 -14.31 -13.87
CA GLN A 194 13.19 -13.77 -15.04
C GLN A 194 14.40 -14.65 -15.43
N HIS A 195 15.18 -15.06 -14.44
CA HIS A 195 16.32 -15.96 -14.67
C HIS A 195 15.86 -17.30 -15.27
N LYS A 196 14.82 -17.92 -14.69
CA LYS A 196 14.21 -19.15 -15.26
C LYS A 196 13.78 -18.95 -16.71
N LYS A 197 13.10 -17.81 -17.01
CA LYS A 197 12.68 -17.50 -18.38
C LYS A 197 13.89 -17.38 -19.32
N GLY A 198 14.97 -16.71 -18.91
CA GLY A 198 16.20 -16.59 -19.69
C GLY A 198 16.87 -17.96 -19.94
N LEU A 199 16.95 -18.81 -18.92
CA LEU A 199 17.47 -20.17 -19.07
C LEU A 199 16.60 -21.01 -20.02
N MET A 200 15.28 -20.92 -19.93
CA MET A 200 14.39 -21.64 -20.85
C MET A 200 14.63 -21.22 -22.31
N GLN A 201 14.85 -19.93 -22.57
CA GLN A 201 15.14 -19.44 -23.92
C GLN A 201 16.50 -19.90 -24.45
N GLN A 202 17.46 -20.20 -23.58
CA GLN A 202 18.79 -20.66 -23.97
C GLN A 202 18.91 -22.21 -24.04
N LEU A 203 18.21 -22.91 -23.15
CA LEU A 203 18.26 -24.38 -23.05
C LEU A 203 17.34 -25.08 -24.05
N PHE A 204 16.36 -24.39 -24.61
CA PHE A 204 15.52 -24.94 -25.68
C PHE A 204 15.84 -24.26 -27.00
N PRO A 205 15.83 -25.01 -28.15
CA PRO A 205 16.02 -24.41 -29.47
C PRO A 205 14.95 -23.36 -29.76
N ALA A 206 15.31 -22.27 -30.41
CA ALA A 206 14.37 -21.28 -30.89
C ALA A 206 13.52 -21.83 -32.06
N GLU A 207 12.47 -21.12 -32.46
CA GLU A 207 11.64 -21.52 -33.59
C GLU A 207 12.47 -21.58 -34.86
N GLY A 208 12.44 -22.76 -35.52
CA GLY A 208 13.27 -23.05 -36.71
C GLY A 208 14.67 -23.59 -36.43
N GLU A 209 15.14 -23.58 -35.19
CA GLU A 209 16.39 -24.17 -34.78
C GLU A 209 16.20 -25.62 -34.28
N THR A 210 17.27 -26.41 -34.34
CA THR A 210 17.32 -27.81 -33.84
C THR A 210 18.37 -27.97 -32.73
N THR A 211 19.11 -26.89 -32.40
CA THR A 211 20.15 -26.90 -31.38
C THR A 211 19.93 -25.74 -30.43
N PRO A 212 19.90 -25.98 -29.12
CA PRO A 212 19.79 -24.88 -28.13
C PRO A 212 21.10 -24.08 -28.06
N HIS A 213 21.00 -22.80 -27.68
CA HIS A 213 22.16 -21.94 -27.50
C HIS A 213 23.04 -22.38 -26.31
N LEU A 214 22.43 -22.96 -25.28
CA LEU A 214 23.12 -23.46 -24.09
C LEU A 214 22.82 -24.94 -23.91
N ARG A 215 23.88 -25.75 -23.68
CA ARG A 215 23.77 -27.15 -23.27
C ARG A 215 24.58 -27.39 -22.02
N PHE A 216 24.18 -28.34 -21.22
CA PHE A 216 24.98 -28.81 -20.11
C PHE A 216 26.28 -29.44 -20.67
N PRO A 217 27.41 -29.36 -19.93
CA PRO A 217 28.71 -29.80 -20.40
C PRO A 217 28.71 -31.22 -20.99
N GLU A 218 27.99 -32.15 -20.37
CA GLU A 218 27.89 -33.56 -20.78
C GLU A 218 27.13 -33.77 -22.10
N PHE A 219 26.39 -32.77 -22.59
CA PHE A 219 25.63 -32.86 -23.84
C PHE A 219 26.11 -31.89 -24.91
N ARG A 220 27.29 -31.27 -24.77
CA ARG A 220 27.78 -30.29 -25.74
C ARG A 220 28.01 -30.91 -27.12
N GLU A 221 28.53 -32.15 -27.16
CA GLU A 221 28.81 -32.89 -28.37
C GLU A 221 27.59 -33.69 -28.88
N ALA A 222 26.43 -33.62 -28.22
CA ALA A 222 25.22 -34.30 -28.68
C ALA A 222 24.70 -33.65 -29.98
N GLY A 223 24.16 -34.45 -30.87
CA GLY A 223 23.57 -34.00 -32.14
C GLY A 223 22.38 -33.03 -32.00
N ALA A 224 21.85 -32.59 -33.13
CA ALA A 224 20.64 -31.76 -33.16
C ALA A 224 19.45 -32.50 -32.54
N TRP A 225 18.46 -31.73 -32.04
CA TRP A 225 17.24 -32.30 -31.48
C TRP A 225 16.26 -32.71 -32.60
N ASP A 226 15.66 -33.88 -32.47
CA ASP A 226 14.65 -34.36 -33.40
C ASP A 226 13.26 -33.85 -33.02
N LYS A 227 12.49 -33.46 -34.05
CA LYS A 227 11.08 -33.09 -33.86
C LYS A 227 10.23 -34.36 -33.87
N GLN A 228 9.65 -34.73 -32.72
CA GLN A 228 8.68 -35.80 -32.64
C GLN A 228 7.31 -35.20 -32.38
N ARG A 229 6.28 -35.80 -33.01
CA ARG A 229 4.89 -35.44 -32.71
C ARG A 229 4.48 -36.13 -31.40
N ILE A 230 3.91 -35.34 -30.50
CA ILE A 230 3.23 -35.87 -29.31
C ILE A 230 1.92 -36.47 -29.81
N GLY A 231 1.76 -37.80 -29.70
CA GLY A 231 0.57 -38.54 -30.12
C GLY A 231 -0.66 -38.24 -29.25
#